data_90d2ae368d2fc105db5d6745aa23ea04
#
_entry.id   90d2ae368d2fc105db5d6745aa23ea04
#
_cell.length_a   1.000
_cell.length_b   1.000
_cell.length_c   1.000
_cell.angle_alpha   90.00
_cell.angle_beta   90.00
_cell.angle_gamma   90.00
#
_symmetry.space_group_name_H-M   'P 1'
#
loop_
_entity.id
_entity.type
_entity.pdbx_description
1 polymer ?
#
loop_
_entity_poly.entity_id
_entity_poly.type
_entity_poly.pdbx_seq_one_letter_code
_entity_poly.pdbx_strand_id
1 'polypeptide(L)'
;MRARWDEGAVLNQAAAWAVEALDDGDGVLIADETGDEKSSTDAVGAGHQYSGSLGGIGLCQVAVHLSFASTLGHTVIDRALYLPRDWAGDEERRELAGVPDDLLFATKPELAAALLTKAVTAGVRARFFAADEVYGSREVRSTCRALNLGYAVAVRSNHTVHTPSGAMTCKEALRLIPVR
;
A
#
# COMPACT_ATOMS: atom_id res chain seq x y z
N MET A 1 23.37 -3.92 28.36
CA MET A 1 23.47 -2.80 27.38
C MET A 1 22.57 -3.17 26.20
N ARG A 2 21.45 -2.43 25.93
CA ARG A 2 20.64 -2.66 24.70
C ARG A 2 21.29 -1.88 23.56
N ALA A 3 21.64 -2.57 22.47
CA ALA A 3 22.12 -1.90 21.28
C ALA A 3 21.01 -0.97 20.74
N ARG A 4 21.33 0.30 20.53
CA ARG A 4 20.47 1.24 19.80
C ARG A 4 20.93 1.25 18.36
N TRP A 5 20.06 0.85 17.47
CA TRP A 5 20.28 0.88 16.02
C TRP A 5 19.07 1.50 15.33
N ASP A 6 19.31 2.12 14.19
CA ASP A 6 18.28 2.76 13.40
C ASP A 6 17.65 1.71 12.46
N GLU A 7 16.49 1.21 12.86
CA GLU A 7 15.73 0.23 12.06
C GLU A 7 15.41 0.78 10.66
N GLY A 8 15.04 2.06 10.57
CA GLY A 8 14.71 2.70 9.30
C GLY A 8 15.89 2.72 8.35
N ALA A 9 17.09 3.06 8.85
CA ALA A 9 18.32 3.06 8.05
C ALA A 9 18.65 1.66 7.52
N VAL A 10 18.52 0.63 8.37
CA VAL A 10 18.77 -0.77 7.96
C VAL A 10 17.79 -1.22 6.90
N LEU A 11 16.49 -0.96 7.08
CA LEU A 11 15.46 -1.31 6.11
C LEU A 11 15.67 -0.60 4.77
N ASN A 12 15.99 0.70 4.79
CA ASN A 12 16.26 1.46 3.58
C ASN A 12 17.49 0.92 2.83
N GLN A 13 18.54 0.53 3.54
CA GLN A 13 19.73 -0.05 2.93
C GLN A 13 19.47 -1.44 2.35
N ALA A 14 18.72 -2.28 3.06
CA ALA A 14 18.32 -3.60 2.57
C ALA A 14 17.44 -3.48 1.32
N ALA A 15 16.49 -2.54 1.32
CA ALA A 15 15.65 -2.24 0.16
C ALA A 15 16.48 -1.78 -1.05
N ALA A 16 17.42 -0.84 -0.84
CA ALA A 16 18.30 -0.35 -1.90
C ALA A 16 19.12 -1.48 -2.52
N TRP A 17 19.72 -2.33 -1.68
CA TRP A 17 20.49 -3.50 -2.13
C TRP A 17 19.61 -4.48 -2.92
N ALA A 18 18.41 -4.77 -2.44
CA ALA A 18 17.49 -5.69 -3.11
C ALA A 18 17.00 -5.13 -4.46
N VAL A 19 16.67 -3.84 -4.50
CA VAL A 19 16.27 -3.17 -5.76
C VAL A 19 17.43 -3.17 -6.76
N GLU A 20 18.66 -2.87 -6.34
CA GLU A 20 19.85 -2.92 -7.23
C GLU A 20 20.03 -4.31 -7.84
N ALA A 21 19.81 -5.37 -7.04
CA ALA A 21 19.93 -6.76 -7.51
C ALA A 21 18.81 -7.19 -8.48
N LEU A 22 17.63 -6.53 -8.39
CA LEU A 22 16.45 -6.88 -9.19
C LEU A 22 16.15 -5.87 -10.31
N ASP A 23 16.86 -4.74 -10.41
CA ASP A 23 16.57 -3.71 -11.41
C ASP A 23 17.06 -4.15 -12.80
N ASP A 24 16.12 -4.43 -13.69
CA ASP A 24 16.33 -4.73 -15.11
C ASP A 24 15.93 -3.57 -16.04
N GLY A 25 15.58 -2.42 -15.48
CA GLY A 25 15.09 -1.23 -16.18
C GLY A 25 13.59 -1.20 -16.46
N ASP A 26 12.86 -2.27 -16.14
CA ASP A 26 11.41 -2.40 -16.34
C ASP A 26 10.64 -2.65 -15.02
N GLY A 27 11.19 -2.16 -13.93
CA GLY A 27 10.64 -2.33 -12.58
C GLY A 27 9.19 -1.87 -12.43
N VAL A 28 8.43 -2.59 -11.60
CA VAL A 28 7.05 -2.29 -11.20
C VAL A 28 6.99 -2.17 -9.69
N LEU A 29 6.40 -1.09 -9.19
CA LEU A 29 6.04 -0.96 -7.77
C LEU A 29 4.64 -1.51 -7.56
N ILE A 30 4.46 -2.29 -6.50
CA ILE A 30 3.19 -2.96 -6.20
C ILE A 30 2.81 -2.65 -4.77
N ALA A 31 1.59 -2.10 -4.55
CA ALA A 31 1.03 -1.95 -3.21
C ALA A 31 -0.03 -3.02 -2.95
N ASP A 32 0.04 -3.59 -1.76
CA ASP A 32 -0.94 -4.53 -1.22
C ASP A 32 -0.91 -4.47 0.30
N GLU A 33 -1.89 -5.09 0.97
CA GLU A 33 -1.89 -5.21 2.42
C GLU A 33 -1.92 -6.65 2.89
N THR A 34 -1.36 -6.85 4.08
CA THR A 34 -1.53 -8.09 4.83
C THR A 34 -2.22 -7.82 6.15
N GLY A 35 -3.17 -8.69 6.51
CA GLY A 35 -3.79 -8.70 7.83
C GLY A 35 -3.28 -9.87 8.64
N ASP A 36 -2.62 -9.60 9.75
CA ASP A 36 -2.07 -10.59 10.67
C ASP A 36 -3.01 -10.74 11.87
N GLU A 37 -3.55 -11.94 12.08
CA GLU A 37 -4.50 -12.22 13.16
C GLU A 37 -3.88 -11.94 14.52
N LYS A 38 -4.65 -11.34 15.41
CA LYS A 38 -4.25 -11.01 16.78
C LYS A 38 -5.20 -11.63 17.79
N SER A 39 -4.66 -12.01 18.93
CA SER A 39 -5.43 -12.54 20.06
C SER A 39 -5.86 -11.47 21.06
N SER A 40 -5.30 -10.23 20.94
CA SER A 40 -5.62 -9.11 21.84
C SER A 40 -5.77 -7.82 21.05
N THR A 41 -6.65 -6.97 21.50
CA THR A 41 -6.82 -5.59 21.01
C THR A 41 -5.69 -4.67 21.45
N ASP A 42 -4.80 -5.09 22.36
CA ASP A 42 -3.70 -4.28 22.88
C ASP A 42 -2.51 -4.17 21.89
N ALA A 43 -2.45 -5.07 20.92
CA ALA A 43 -1.46 -4.95 19.85
C ALA A 43 -1.73 -3.68 19.03
N VAL A 44 -0.69 -2.84 18.81
CA VAL A 44 -0.82 -1.56 18.11
C VAL A 44 -1.48 -1.75 16.75
N GLY A 45 -2.58 -1.01 16.51
CA GLY A 45 -3.33 -1.08 15.24
C GLY A 45 -4.23 -2.31 15.11
N ALA A 46 -4.31 -3.20 16.12
CA ALA A 46 -5.25 -4.31 16.10
C ALA A 46 -6.69 -3.82 16.23
N GLY A 47 -7.53 -4.27 15.34
CA GLY A 47 -8.96 -3.95 15.28
C GLY A 47 -9.71 -4.96 14.43
N HIS A 48 -11.05 -4.95 14.50
CA HIS A 48 -11.88 -5.78 13.64
C HIS A 48 -11.88 -5.20 12.22
N GLN A 49 -11.13 -5.82 11.34
CA GLN A 49 -10.89 -5.37 9.97
C GLN A 49 -11.02 -6.54 8.99
N TYR A 50 -11.29 -6.24 7.74
CA TYR A 50 -11.21 -7.25 6.69
C TYR A 50 -9.75 -7.69 6.49
N SER A 51 -9.54 -8.98 6.43
CA SER A 51 -8.25 -9.57 6.08
C SER A 51 -8.47 -10.69 5.06
N GLY A 52 -7.75 -10.63 3.94
CA GLY A 52 -7.79 -11.67 2.92
C GLY A 52 -7.30 -13.03 3.46
N SER A 53 -6.32 -13.02 4.37
CA SER A 53 -5.81 -14.24 5.01
C SER A 53 -6.81 -14.91 5.94
N LEU A 54 -7.70 -14.12 6.57
CA LEU A 54 -8.80 -14.62 7.41
C LEU A 54 -10.05 -14.96 6.58
N GLY A 55 -10.11 -14.58 5.32
CA GLY A 55 -11.28 -14.74 4.47
C GLY A 55 -12.49 -13.91 4.90
N GLY A 56 -12.32 -12.88 5.73
CA GLY A 56 -13.40 -12.08 6.27
C GLY A 56 -12.96 -11.00 7.26
N ILE A 57 -13.90 -10.53 8.08
CA ILE A 57 -13.61 -9.56 9.15
C ILE A 57 -13.20 -10.33 10.42
N GLY A 58 -12.00 -10.01 10.92
CA GLY A 58 -11.46 -10.57 12.16
C GLY A 58 -10.59 -9.57 12.90
N LEU A 59 -10.21 -9.91 14.13
CA LEU A 59 -9.27 -9.10 14.90
C LEU A 59 -7.88 -9.27 14.30
N CYS A 60 -7.42 -8.26 13.60
CA CYS A 60 -6.12 -8.30 12.93
C CYS A 60 -5.41 -6.94 12.96
N GLN A 61 -4.10 -7.00 12.80
CA GLN A 61 -3.23 -5.87 12.54
C GLN A 61 -2.94 -5.83 11.05
N VAL A 62 -3.15 -4.70 10.40
CA VAL A 62 -2.98 -4.57 8.95
C VAL A 62 -1.76 -3.70 8.64
N ALA A 63 -0.92 -4.16 7.73
CA ALA A 63 0.18 -3.38 7.18
C ALA A 63 0.03 -3.25 5.66
N VAL A 64 0.24 -2.04 5.15
CA VAL A 64 0.39 -1.78 3.72
C VAL A 64 1.85 -2.02 3.35
N HIS A 65 2.08 -2.82 2.35
CA HIS A 65 3.40 -3.16 1.84
C HIS A 65 3.63 -2.51 0.47
N LEU A 66 4.85 -2.09 0.22
CA LEU A 66 5.32 -1.72 -1.10
C LEU A 66 6.36 -2.75 -1.55
N SER A 67 6.10 -3.39 -2.67
CA SER A 67 7.01 -4.34 -3.30
C SER A 67 7.60 -3.76 -4.58
N PHE A 68 8.83 -4.17 -4.90
CA PHE A 68 9.46 -4.00 -6.20
C PHE A 68 9.46 -5.34 -6.93
N ALA A 69 9.08 -5.34 -8.19
CA ALA A 69 9.08 -6.51 -9.05
C ALA A 69 9.68 -6.20 -10.41
N SER A 70 10.37 -7.17 -10.98
CA SER A 70 10.94 -7.16 -12.35
C SER A 70 10.90 -8.56 -12.95
N THR A 71 11.50 -8.76 -14.11
CA THR A 71 11.67 -10.11 -14.68
C THR A 71 12.65 -10.97 -13.89
N LEU A 72 13.53 -10.36 -13.08
CA LEU A 72 14.51 -11.04 -12.24
C LEU A 72 13.94 -11.55 -10.90
N GLY A 73 12.78 -11.03 -10.47
CA GLY A 73 12.14 -11.43 -9.23
C GLY A 73 11.37 -10.28 -8.55
N HIS A 74 11.01 -10.50 -7.30
CA HIS A 74 10.29 -9.50 -6.51
C HIS A 74 10.65 -9.56 -5.04
N THR A 75 10.48 -8.42 -4.34
CA THR A 75 10.67 -8.32 -2.89
C THR A 75 9.87 -7.17 -2.31
N VAL A 76 9.52 -7.27 -1.02
CA VAL A 76 8.98 -6.13 -0.26
C VAL A 76 10.13 -5.18 0.06
N ILE A 77 9.96 -3.90 -0.28
CA ILE A 77 10.97 -2.86 -0.08
C ILE A 77 10.60 -1.87 1.02
N ASP A 78 9.32 -1.76 1.38
CA ASP A 78 8.87 -0.91 2.49
C ASP A 78 7.51 -1.35 3.01
N ARG A 79 7.14 -0.86 4.20
CA ARG A 79 5.85 -1.13 4.83
C ARG A 79 5.38 0.05 5.68
N ALA A 80 4.08 0.15 5.87
CA ALA A 80 3.46 1.07 6.81
C ALA A 80 2.33 0.38 7.58
N LEU A 81 2.37 0.49 8.91
CA LEU A 81 1.29 -0.02 9.75
C LEU A 81 0.05 0.85 9.57
N TYR A 82 -1.09 0.23 9.26
CA TYR A 82 -2.36 0.90 9.28
C TYR A 82 -2.86 1.05 10.71
N LEU A 83 -3.02 2.29 11.16
CA LEU A 83 -3.57 2.60 12.47
C LEU A 83 -5.06 2.95 12.29
N PRO A 84 -6.01 2.08 12.71
CA PRO A 84 -7.43 2.38 12.63
C PRO A 84 -7.83 3.68 13.35
N ARG A 85 -8.96 4.27 12.98
CA ARG A 85 -9.40 5.57 13.54
C ARG A 85 -9.61 5.55 15.04
N ASP A 86 -10.11 4.46 15.58
CA ASP A 86 -10.29 4.23 17.02
C ASP A 86 -8.96 4.22 17.77
N TRP A 87 -7.91 3.61 17.17
CA TRP A 87 -6.55 3.68 17.66
C TRP A 87 -5.96 5.09 17.56
N ALA A 88 -6.14 5.74 16.41
CA ALA A 88 -5.55 7.05 16.14
C ALA A 88 -6.15 8.15 17.04
N GLY A 89 -7.41 8.00 17.45
CA GLY A 89 -8.13 8.95 18.31
C GLY A 89 -8.02 8.67 19.81
N ASP A 90 -7.38 7.59 20.23
CA ASP A 90 -7.25 7.19 21.63
C ASP A 90 -5.85 7.54 22.17
N GLU A 91 -5.72 8.73 22.74
CA GLU A 91 -4.43 9.26 23.24
C GLU A 91 -3.84 8.38 24.34
N GLU A 92 -4.64 7.92 25.30
CA GLU A 92 -4.18 7.09 26.41
C GLU A 92 -3.64 5.75 25.90
N ARG A 93 -4.36 5.12 24.98
CA ARG A 93 -3.96 3.85 24.37
C ARG A 93 -2.69 3.99 23.55
N ARG A 94 -2.54 5.10 22.83
CA ARG A 94 -1.32 5.41 22.06
C ARG A 94 -0.11 5.60 22.96
N GLU A 95 -0.25 6.37 24.05
CA GLU A 95 0.82 6.61 25.02
C GLU A 95 1.27 5.30 25.67
N LEU A 96 0.32 4.48 26.17
CA LEU A 96 0.62 3.17 26.78
C LEU A 96 1.34 2.21 25.81
N ALA A 97 1.00 2.27 24.52
CA ALA A 97 1.58 1.41 23.49
C ALA A 97 2.86 2.00 22.87
N GLY A 98 3.26 3.21 23.24
CA GLY A 98 4.44 3.89 22.70
C GLY A 98 4.29 4.30 21.23
N VAL A 99 3.06 4.59 20.77
CA VAL A 99 2.82 5.10 19.42
C VAL A 99 3.32 6.55 19.35
N PRO A 100 4.19 6.90 18.39
CA PRO A 100 4.69 8.27 18.25
C PRO A 100 3.57 9.31 18.09
N ASP A 101 3.71 10.48 18.72
CA ASP A 101 2.70 11.55 18.70
C ASP A 101 2.47 12.12 17.30
N ASP A 102 3.50 12.14 16.47
CA ASP A 102 3.49 12.62 15.09
C ASP A 102 2.87 11.63 14.10
N LEU A 103 2.59 10.39 14.52
CA LEU A 103 1.91 9.40 13.69
C LEU A 103 0.42 9.72 13.63
N LEU A 104 -0.02 10.37 12.56
CA LEU A 104 -1.41 10.73 12.33
C LEU A 104 -2.18 9.60 11.65
N PHE A 105 -3.52 9.66 11.77
CA PHE A 105 -4.38 8.77 10.99
C PHE A 105 -4.16 8.97 9.49
N ALA A 106 -3.97 7.85 8.80
CA ALA A 106 -3.94 7.80 7.34
C ALA A 106 -4.72 6.59 6.83
N THR A 107 -5.43 6.75 5.73
CA THR A 107 -6.09 5.63 5.04
C THR A 107 -5.06 4.76 4.34
N LYS A 108 -5.41 3.50 4.02
CA LYS A 108 -4.50 2.61 3.27
C LYS A 108 -4.00 3.22 1.94
N PRO A 109 -4.87 3.87 1.12
CA PRO A 109 -4.39 4.60 -0.07
C PRO A 109 -3.40 5.73 0.23
N GLU A 110 -3.60 6.50 1.31
CA GLU A 110 -2.66 7.56 1.73
C GLU A 110 -1.31 6.96 2.15
N LEU A 111 -1.32 5.85 2.88
CA LEU A 111 -0.10 5.11 3.22
C LEU A 111 0.63 4.61 1.97
N ALA A 112 -0.09 4.03 1.01
CA ALA A 112 0.51 3.59 -0.26
C ALA A 112 1.11 4.76 -1.05
N ALA A 113 0.43 5.91 -1.12
CA ALA A 113 0.93 7.12 -1.77
C ALA A 113 2.21 7.66 -1.10
N ALA A 114 2.26 7.61 0.23
CA ALA A 114 3.46 7.99 1.00
C ALA A 114 4.63 7.04 0.75
N LEU A 115 4.39 5.72 0.76
CA LEU A 115 5.40 4.70 0.46
C LEU A 115 5.95 4.85 -0.97
N LEU A 116 5.08 5.08 -1.97
CA LEU A 116 5.48 5.35 -3.35
C LEU A 116 6.39 6.57 -3.44
N THR A 117 5.96 7.68 -2.81
CA THR A 117 6.73 8.94 -2.81
C THR A 117 8.10 8.73 -2.17
N LYS A 118 8.15 8.05 -1.03
CA LYS A 118 9.39 7.72 -0.32
C LYS A 118 10.32 6.88 -1.20
N ALA A 119 9.82 5.81 -1.82
CA ALA A 119 10.62 4.91 -2.64
C ALA A 119 11.24 5.64 -3.86
N VAL A 120 10.43 6.39 -4.61
CA VAL A 120 10.91 7.14 -5.78
C VAL A 120 11.88 8.25 -5.37
N THR A 121 11.63 8.95 -4.25
CA THR A 121 12.54 9.96 -3.71
C THR A 121 13.87 9.36 -3.26
N ALA A 122 13.85 8.12 -2.75
CA ALA A 122 15.05 7.37 -2.40
C ALA A 122 15.82 6.81 -3.62
N GLY A 123 15.33 7.05 -4.84
CA GLY A 123 16.00 6.67 -6.07
C GLY A 123 15.56 5.33 -6.67
N VAL A 124 14.51 4.68 -6.14
CA VAL A 124 13.92 3.49 -6.75
C VAL A 124 13.33 3.87 -8.11
N ARG A 125 13.82 3.24 -9.17
CA ARG A 125 13.35 3.45 -10.53
C ARG A 125 12.33 2.37 -10.89
N ALA A 126 11.13 2.79 -11.25
CA ALA A 126 10.09 1.92 -11.76
C ALA A 126 9.36 2.60 -12.91
N ARG A 127 8.81 1.81 -13.83
CA ARG A 127 8.01 2.33 -14.95
C ARG A 127 6.54 2.38 -14.60
N PHE A 128 6.07 1.44 -13.78
CA PHE A 128 4.67 1.28 -13.46
C PHE A 128 4.43 1.07 -11.98
N PHE A 129 3.22 1.40 -11.59
CA PHE A 129 2.63 1.01 -10.31
C PHE A 129 1.42 0.11 -10.56
N ALA A 130 1.28 -0.95 -9.77
CA ALA A 130 0.14 -1.86 -9.82
C ALA A 130 -0.47 -2.05 -8.42
N ALA A 131 -1.79 -2.17 -8.33
CA ALA A 131 -2.49 -2.46 -7.07
C ALA A 131 -3.94 -2.91 -7.35
N ASP A 132 -4.59 -3.43 -6.32
CA ASP A 132 -6.00 -3.80 -6.36
C ASP A 132 -6.95 -2.59 -6.25
N GLU A 133 -8.27 -2.85 -6.10
CA GLU A 133 -9.28 -1.79 -6.05
C GLU A 133 -9.27 -0.94 -4.77
N VAL A 134 -8.62 -1.39 -3.69
CA VAL A 134 -8.43 -0.59 -2.46
C VAL A 134 -7.60 0.65 -2.77
N TYR A 135 -6.60 0.50 -3.62
CA TYR A 135 -5.66 1.55 -4.01
C TYR A 135 -6.02 2.28 -5.31
N GLY A 136 -7.16 1.97 -5.92
CA GLY A 136 -7.66 2.63 -7.14
C GLY A 136 -8.16 4.06 -6.93
N SER A 137 -7.83 4.73 -5.82
CA SER A 137 -8.28 6.07 -5.44
C SER A 137 -7.74 7.16 -6.38
N ARG A 138 -8.41 8.31 -6.40
CA ARG A 138 -7.93 9.50 -7.14
C ARG A 138 -6.56 9.95 -6.64
N GLU A 139 -6.33 9.85 -5.35
CA GLU A 139 -5.10 10.27 -4.70
C GLU A 139 -3.90 9.45 -5.18
N VAL A 140 -3.95 8.12 -5.10
CA VAL A 140 -2.88 7.24 -5.56
C VAL A 140 -2.59 7.47 -7.04
N ARG A 141 -3.62 7.57 -7.89
CA ARG A 141 -3.45 7.89 -9.32
C ARG A 141 -2.82 9.26 -9.57
N SER A 142 -3.13 10.25 -8.71
CA SER A 142 -2.51 11.58 -8.77
C SER A 142 -1.03 11.53 -8.38
N THR A 143 -0.71 10.78 -7.33
CA THR A 143 0.67 10.52 -6.90
C THR A 143 1.48 9.83 -7.98
N CYS A 144 0.94 8.77 -8.62
CA CYS A 144 1.62 8.12 -9.74
C CYS A 144 1.95 9.10 -10.86
N ARG A 145 1.00 9.96 -11.26
CA ARG A 145 1.26 10.98 -12.29
C ARG A 145 2.32 12.00 -11.87
N ALA A 146 2.28 12.46 -10.61
CA ALA A 146 3.26 13.40 -10.09
C ALA A 146 4.68 12.79 -10.05
N LEU A 147 4.78 11.49 -9.84
CA LEU A 147 6.02 10.73 -9.83
C LEU A 147 6.42 10.22 -11.23
N ASN A 148 5.66 10.56 -12.28
CA ASN A 148 5.87 10.09 -13.65
C ASN A 148 5.83 8.55 -13.80
N LEU A 149 5.00 7.88 -13.00
CA LEU A 149 4.76 6.46 -13.07
C LEU A 149 3.51 6.18 -13.93
N GLY A 150 3.60 5.23 -14.87
CA GLY A 150 2.41 4.57 -15.40
C GLY A 150 1.70 3.80 -14.28
N TYR A 151 0.40 3.53 -14.41
CA TYR A 151 -0.27 2.71 -13.39
C TYR A 151 -1.34 1.79 -13.98
N ALA A 152 -1.45 0.61 -13.37
CA ALA A 152 -2.53 -0.36 -13.59
C ALA A 152 -3.13 -0.69 -12.23
N VAL A 153 -4.30 -0.11 -11.93
CA VAL A 153 -5.01 -0.34 -10.67
C VAL A 153 -6.37 -0.95 -10.96
N ALA A 154 -6.74 -1.95 -10.18
CA ALA A 154 -8.07 -2.52 -10.30
C ALA A 154 -9.12 -1.51 -9.83
N VAL A 155 -10.33 -1.66 -10.34
CA VAL A 155 -11.49 -0.86 -9.95
C VAL A 155 -12.69 -1.78 -9.74
N ARG A 156 -13.60 -1.38 -8.86
CA ARG A 156 -14.84 -2.12 -8.63
C ARG A 156 -15.71 -2.13 -9.89
N SER A 157 -16.47 -3.18 -10.07
CA SER A 157 -17.36 -3.36 -11.23
C SER A 157 -18.38 -2.23 -11.42
N ASN A 158 -18.75 -1.54 -10.35
CA ASN A 158 -19.65 -0.38 -10.34
C ASN A 158 -18.93 0.97 -10.50
N HIS A 159 -17.60 0.98 -10.68
CA HIS A 159 -16.85 2.20 -10.95
C HIS A 159 -17.30 2.82 -12.27
N THR A 160 -17.56 4.14 -12.26
CA THR A 160 -17.99 4.86 -13.46
C THR A 160 -16.77 5.21 -14.33
N VAL A 161 -16.85 4.83 -15.59
CA VAL A 161 -15.90 5.22 -16.65
C VAL A 161 -16.58 6.14 -17.65
N HIS A 162 -15.84 7.09 -18.17
CA HIS A 162 -16.30 7.98 -19.23
C HIS A 162 -15.80 7.48 -20.58
N THR A 163 -16.71 7.19 -21.48
CA THR A 163 -16.43 6.73 -22.84
C THR A 163 -16.96 7.74 -23.85
N PRO A 164 -16.59 7.65 -25.14
CA PRO A 164 -17.21 8.46 -26.17
C PRO A 164 -18.75 8.32 -26.25
N SER A 165 -19.27 7.19 -25.78
CA SER A 165 -20.74 6.92 -25.75
C SER A 165 -21.40 7.40 -24.45
N GLY A 166 -20.67 8.06 -23.56
CA GLY A 166 -21.17 8.56 -22.27
C GLY A 166 -20.57 7.86 -21.06
N ALA A 167 -21.09 8.23 -19.88
CA ALA A 167 -20.70 7.62 -18.61
C ALA A 167 -21.42 6.28 -18.42
N MET A 168 -20.68 5.24 -18.04
CA MET A 168 -21.22 3.91 -17.74
C MET A 168 -20.37 3.20 -16.69
N THR A 169 -20.87 2.13 -16.09
CA THR A 169 -20.08 1.32 -15.16
C THR A 169 -19.03 0.50 -15.89
N CYS A 170 -17.93 0.14 -15.18
CA CYS A 170 -16.93 -0.77 -15.73
C CYS A 170 -17.54 -2.10 -16.21
N LYS A 171 -18.57 -2.61 -15.49
CA LYS A 171 -19.29 -3.83 -15.87
C LYS A 171 -20.03 -3.68 -17.21
N GLU A 172 -20.63 -2.52 -17.46
CA GLU A 172 -21.29 -2.22 -18.74
C GLU A 172 -20.26 -2.02 -19.85
N ALA A 173 -19.20 -1.24 -19.60
CA ALA A 173 -18.14 -1.00 -20.55
C ALA A 173 -17.46 -2.30 -21.01
N LEU A 174 -17.23 -3.24 -20.08
CA LEU A 174 -16.62 -4.53 -20.39
C LEU A 174 -17.43 -5.35 -21.42
N ARG A 175 -18.77 -5.23 -21.41
CA ARG A 175 -19.64 -5.94 -22.38
C ARG A 175 -19.52 -5.40 -23.80
N LEU A 176 -18.96 -4.19 -23.95
CA LEU A 176 -18.75 -3.55 -25.25
C LEU A 176 -17.41 -3.89 -25.88
N ILE A 177 -16.51 -4.55 -25.13
CA ILE A 177 -15.20 -4.97 -25.63
C ILE A 177 -15.39 -6.26 -26.41
N PRO A 178 -14.99 -6.32 -27.71
CA PRO A 178 -15.05 -7.56 -28.49
C PRO A 178 -14.19 -8.65 -27.84
N VAL A 179 -14.76 -9.81 -27.61
CA VAL A 179 -13.99 -11.00 -27.22
C VAL A 179 -13.20 -11.44 -28.46
N ARG A 180 -11.87 -11.39 -28.39
CA ARG A 180 -10.96 -11.91 -29.42
C ARG A 180 -10.63 -13.37 -29.15
#